data_bedc867a7117ad9e82b48bf7c4fe5519
#
_entry.id   bedc867a7117ad9e82b48bf7c4fe5519
#
_cell.length_a   1.000
_cell.length_b   1.000
_cell.length_c   1.000
_cell.angle_alpha   90.00
_cell.angle_beta   90.00
_cell.angle_gamma   90.00
#
_symmetry.space_group_name_H-M   'P 1'
#
loop_
_entity.id
_entity.type
_entity.pdbx_description
1 polymer ?
#
loop_
_entity_poly.entity_id
_entity_poly.type
_entity_poly.pdbx_seq_one_letter_code
_entity_poly.pdbx_strand_id
1 'polypeptide(L)'
;TQNGIASTTATIIAASLGFSAIDDLSDEQIERIKQAHLLLAAFNALQPGVFALSGWDLVGSLTLDRRQVARLVGDGDTRWIHRSAYDLMDYRPDATESLMQMPKGVSLYGGLPAQLGDEGSFARRLARILEVRKRYGIATGVQLDVPPVSNKAMLVMVHQLSDAEQITVLNFSGEEVSGGVRSEQLVPGSVLVDMFTDEEVGVVDDLYSFGVRLGPHEFKSLLVLCPGEHLVNHSAGGRPSVRD
;
A
#
# COMPACT_ATOMS: atom_id res chain seq x y z
N THR A 1 8.07 16.99 23.31
CA THR A 1 8.78 15.71 23.55
C THR A 1 10.04 15.66 22.70
N GLN A 2 11.14 15.17 23.26
CA GLN A 2 12.42 15.07 22.54
C GLN A 2 12.38 14.10 21.35
N ASN A 3 11.40 13.21 21.28
CA ASN A 3 11.37 12.06 20.39
C ASN A 3 10.26 12.12 19.32
N GLY A 4 9.63 13.27 19.15
CA GLY A 4 8.57 13.46 18.17
C GLY A 4 7.28 12.71 18.49
N ILE A 5 6.46 12.45 17.47
CA ILE A 5 5.19 11.73 17.60
C ILE A 5 5.47 10.23 17.59
N ALA A 6 5.05 9.54 18.64
CA ALA A 6 5.07 8.08 18.70
C ALA A 6 3.69 7.55 18.28
N SER A 7 3.65 6.80 17.20
CA SER A 7 2.42 6.18 16.69
C SER A 7 2.72 4.96 15.82
N THR A 8 1.75 4.07 15.65
CA THR A 8 1.77 3.04 14.61
C THR A 8 1.11 3.58 13.35
N THR A 9 1.38 2.96 12.20
CA THR A 9 0.77 3.35 10.92
C THR A 9 -0.75 3.29 10.99
N ALA A 10 -1.31 2.22 11.55
CA ALA A 10 -2.76 2.07 11.70
C ALA A 10 -3.39 3.19 12.54
N THR A 11 -2.74 3.61 13.63
CA THR A 11 -3.24 4.72 14.46
C THR A 11 -3.16 6.07 13.75
N ILE A 12 -2.08 6.34 13.00
CA ILE A 12 -1.97 7.58 12.20
C ILE A 12 -3.07 7.63 11.14
N ILE A 13 -3.33 6.50 10.46
CA ILE A 13 -4.40 6.40 9.48
C ILE A 13 -5.76 6.64 10.14
N ALA A 14 -6.06 5.98 11.26
CA ALA A 14 -7.30 6.18 12.00
C ALA A 14 -7.52 7.66 12.34
N ALA A 15 -6.48 8.32 12.85
CA ALA A 15 -6.52 9.75 13.17
C ALA A 15 -6.73 10.62 11.91
N SER A 16 -6.09 10.30 10.78
CA SER A 16 -6.25 11.03 9.52
C SER A 16 -7.65 10.87 8.92
N LEU A 17 -8.31 9.74 9.19
CA LEU A 17 -9.70 9.48 8.81
C LEU A 17 -10.71 10.09 9.78
N GLY A 18 -10.25 10.80 10.83
CA GLY A 18 -11.09 11.45 11.83
C GLY A 18 -11.62 10.54 12.93
N PHE A 19 -11.07 9.31 13.07
CA PHE A 19 -11.47 8.38 14.12
C PHE A 19 -10.70 8.71 15.41
N SER A 20 -11.40 9.27 16.38
CA SER A 20 -10.81 9.68 17.68
C SER A 20 -10.90 8.59 18.75
N ALA A 21 -11.89 7.69 18.66
CA ALA A 21 -12.10 6.58 19.59
C ALA A 21 -11.54 5.30 18.99
N ILE A 22 -10.21 5.09 19.12
CA ILE A 22 -9.55 3.91 18.53
C ILE A 22 -9.80 2.61 19.31
N ASP A 23 -10.36 2.71 20.51
CA ASP A 23 -10.69 1.55 21.35
C ASP A 23 -12.05 0.91 20.98
N ASP A 24 -12.86 1.58 20.14
CA ASP A 24 -14.22 1.14 19.77
C ASP A 24 -14.48 1.43 18.28
N LEU A 25 -13.67 0.85 17.41
CA LEU A 25 -13.81 0.97 15.96
C LEU A 25 -14.81 -0.04 15.42
N SER A 26 -15.75 0.40 14.58
CA SER A 26 -16.64 -0.51 13.84
C SER A 26 -15.89 -1.25 12.73
N ASP A 27 -16.45 -2.38 12.28
CA ASP A 27 -15.88 -3.15 11.15
C ASP A 27 -15.70 -2.31 9.89
N GLU A 28 -16.63 -1.38 9.61
CA GLU A 28 -16.53 -0.44 8.50
C GLU A 28 -15.35 0.52 8.65
N GLN A 29 -15.14 1.02 9.87
CA GLN A 29 -13.98 1.90 10.17
C GLN A 29 -12.66 1.13 10.04
N ILE A 30 -12.62 -0.12 10.51
CA ILE A 30 -11.45 -1.00 10.36
C ILE A 30 -11.16 -1.27 8.89
N GLU A 31 -12.18 -1.53 8.06
CA GLU A 31 -11.98 -1.73 6.62
C GLU A 31 -11.46 -0.48 5.92
N ARG A 32 -11.95 0.71 6.28
CA ARG A 32 -11.43 1.99 5.76
C ARG A 32 -9.97 2.22 6.17
N ILE A 33 -9.60 1.88 7.41
CA ILE A 33 -8.20 1.92 7.86
C ILE A 33 -7.35 0.95 7.03
N LYS A 34 -7.84 -0.27 6.82
CA LYS A 34 -7.17 -1.31 6.03
C LYS A 34 -6.93 -0.86 4.58
N GLN A 35 -7.93 -0.26 3.92
CA GLN A 35 -7.80 0.26 2.56
C GLN A 35 -6.74 1.36 2.47
N ALA A 36 -6.78 2.34 3.36
CA ALA A 36 -5.79 3.43 3.38
C ALA A 36 -4.37 2.90 3.71
N HIS A 37 -4.26 1.88 4.57
CA HIS A 37 -2.99 1.23 4.89
C HIS A 37 -2.42 0.46 3.69
N LEU A 38 -3.28 -0.24 2.94
CA LEU A 38 -2.89 -0.92 1.70
C LEU A 38 -2.46 0.07 0.62
N LEU A 39 -3.11 1.24 0.52
CA LEU A 39 -2.66 2.31 -0.37
C LEU A 39 -1.24 2.77 -0.05
N LEU A 40 -0.91 2.98 1.24
CA LEU A 40 0.46 3.33 1.67
C LEU A 40 1.45 2.20 1.39
N ALA A 41 1.06 0.95 1.61
CA ALA A 41 1.89 -0.21 1.28
C ALA A 41 2.12 -0.31 -0.23
N ALA A 42 1.08 -0.08 -1.06
CA ALA A 42 1.19 -0.04 -2.51
C ALA A 42 2.07 1.11 -3.00
N PHE A 43 1.94 2.31 -2.42
CA PHE A 43 2.82 3.44 -2.70
C PHE A 43 4.29 3.05 -2.54
N ASN A 44 4.65 2.36 -1.46
CA ASN A 44 6.02 1.90 -1.24
C ASN A 44 6.41 0.70 -2.12
N ALA A 45 5.51 -0.28 -2.29
CA ALA A 45 5.82 -1.52 -2.98
C ALA A 45 5.89 -1.36 -4.51
N LEU A 46 5.16 -0.41 -5.09
CA LEU A 46 5.10 -0.20 -6.54
C LEU A 46 6.13 0.82 -7.04
N GLN A 47 7.14 1.14 -6.21
CA GLN A 47 8.29 1.95 -6.55
C GLN A 47 9.57 1.09 -6.64
N PRO A 48 10.61 1.56 -7.38
CA PRO A 48 11.94 0.97 -7.35
C PRO A 48 12.56 0.96 -5.94
N GLY A 49 13.54 0.08 -5.72
CA GLY A 49 14.28 -0.01 -4.47
C GLY A 49 13.82 -1.12 -3.54
N VAL A 50 14.04 -0.96 -2.24
CA VAL A 50 13.72 -1.95 -1.22
C VAL A 50 12.34 -1.67 -0.61
N PHE A 51 11.48 -2.67 -0.61
CA PHE A 51 10.24 -2.63 0.15
C PHE A 51 10.46 -3.23 1.55
N ALA A 52 10.01 -2.54 2.57
CA ALA A 52 10.04 -3.03 3.95
C ALA A 52 8.71 -2.67 4.65
N LEU A 53 8.22 -3.58 5.45
CA LEU A 53 7.03 -3.42 6.27
C LEU A 53 7.29 -3.99 7.66
N SER A 54 6.75 -3.37 8.71
CA SER A 54 6.91 -3.87 10.07
C SER A 54 5.90 -4.97 10.41
N GLY A 55 6.21 -5.80 11.41
CA GLY A 55 5.25 -6.79 11.90
C GLY A 55 4.00 -6.16 12.53
N TRP A 56 4.11 -4.96 13.08
CA TRP A 56 2.96 -4.19 13.57
C TRP A 56 1.99 -3.82 12.46
N ASP A 57 2.49 -3.49 11.28
CA ASP A 57 1.67 -3.16 10.12
C ASP A 57 0.90 -4.39 9.61
N LEU A 58 1.54 -5.59 9.61
CA LEU A 58 0.88 -6.84 9.19
C LEU A 58 -0.35 -7.18 10.01
N VAL A 59 -0.38 -6.84 11.29
CA VAL A 59 -1.52 -7.08 12.17
C VAL A 59 -2.39 -5.84 12.38
N GLY A 60 -2.01 -4.69 11.82
CA GLY A 60 -2.71 -3.42 12.04
C GLY A 60 -2.70 -3.00 13.50
N SER A 61 -1.53 -3.09 14.16
CA SER A 61 -1.41 -2.80 15.59
C SER A 61 -1.66 -1.34 15.88
N LEU A 62 -2.50 -1.06 16.89
CA LEU A 62 -2.70 0.28 17.42
C LEU A 62 -1.64 0.65 18.46
N THR A 63 -1.47 1.95 18.71
CA THR A 63 -0.62 2.46 19.79
C THR A 63 -1.16 2.07 21.14
N LEU A 64 -0.26 1.89 22.11
CA LEU A 64 -0.62 1.71 23.52
C LEU A 64 -1.05 3.05 24.15
N ASP A 65 -1.96 2.98 25.13
CA ASP A 65 -2.21 4.11 26.00
C ASP A 65 -0.94 4.41 26.81
N ARG A 66 -0.64 5.71 27.01
CA ARG A 66 0.52 6.15 27.77
C ARG A 66 0.54 5.58 29.20
N ARG A 67 -0.64 5.34 29.81
CA ARG A 67 -0.74 4.75 31.15
C ARG A 67 -0.24 3.31 31.20
N GLN A 68 -0.45 2.53 30.14
CA GLN A 68 0.03 1.15 30.04
C GLN A 68 1.55 1.06 30.05
N VAL A 69 2.23 2.08 29.54
CA VAL A 69 3.70 2.15 29.43
C VAL A 69 4.32 3.21 30.34
N ALA A 70 3.57 3.74 31.31
CA ALA A 70 4.01 4.86 32.17
C ALA A 70 5.38 4.62 32.81
N ARG A 71 5.67 3.39 33.24
CA ARG A 71 6.97 3.01 33.83
C ARG A 71 8.13 3.05 32.82
N LEU A 72 7.85 2.93 31.51
CA LEU A 72 8.86 2.89 30.45
C LEU A 72 9.11 4.27 29.84
N VAL A 73 8.14 5.18 29.93
CA VAL A 73 8.25 6.55 29.40
C VAL A 73 8.74 7.57 30.44
N GLY A 74 9.12 7.09 31.64
CA GLY A 74 9.53 7.95 32.77
C GLY A 74 10.63 8.95 32.40
N ASP A 75 11.56 8.57 31.52
CA ASP A 75 12.67 9.41 31.08
C ASP A 75 12.32 10.24 29.81
N GLY A 76 11.04 10.30 29.43
CA GLY A 76 10.59 11.04 28.25
C GLY A 76 10.69 10.28 26.93
N ASP A 77 11.09 9.02 26.91
CA ASP A 77 11.10 8.18 25.71
C ASP A 77 9.68 7.71 25.34
N THR A 78 9.01 8.50 24.52
CA THR A 78 7.64 8.20 24.05
C THR A 78 7.57 7.09 23.01
N ARG A 79 8.69 6.56 22.52
CA ARG A 79 8.72 5.47 21.54
C ARG A 79 8.08 4.18 22.06
N TRP A 80 8.02 3.98 23.35
CA TRP A 80 7.34 2.83 23.97
C TRP A 80 5.84 2.76 23.66
N ILE A 81 5.20 3.87 23.35
CA ILE A 81 3.78 3.93 23.00
C ILE A 81 3.47 3.12 21.73
N HIS A 82 4.38 3.07 20.77
CA HIS A 82 4.19 2.31 19.51
C HIS A 82 4.95 0.98 19.45
N ARG A 83 5.59 0.56 20.56
CA ARG A 83 6.34 -0.70 20.66
C ARG A 83 5.56 -1.75 21.44
N SER A 84 4.25 -1.88 21.17
CA SER A 84 3.43 -2.93 21.76
C SER A 84 3.94 -4.32 21.41
N ALA A 85 3.70 -5.29 22.30
CA ALA A 85 3.75 -6.68 21.90
C ALA A 85 2.58 -6.99 20.95
N TYR A 86 2.78 -7.90 20.02
CA TYR A 86 1.73 -8.43 19.13
C TYR A 86 1.95 -9.92 18.92
N ASP A 87 0.88 -10.63 18.62
CA ASP A 87 0.91 -12.07 18.36
C ASP A 87 0.66 -12.31 16.87
N LEU A 88 1.74 -12.30 16.09
CA LEU A 88 1.65 -12.44 14.63
C LEU A 88 1.00 -13.77 14.22
N MET A 89 1.21 -14.83 15.00
CA MET A 89 0.80 -16.19 14.65
C MET A 89 -0.37 -16.72 15.48
N ASP A 90 -0.98 -15.88 16.31
CA ASP A 90 -2.07 -16.25 17.25
C ASP A 90 -1.73 -17.45 18.16
N TYR A 91 -0.47 -17.58 18.58
CA TYR A 91 -0.06 -18.64 19.49
C TYR A 91 -0.55 -18.42 20.93
N ARG A 92 -0.80 -17.18 21.30
CA ARG A 92 -1.26 -16.80 22.65
C ARG A 92 -2.31 -15.68 22.54
N PRO A 93 -3.49 -15.96 21.97
CA PRO A 93 -4.52 -14.94 21.71
C PRO A 93 -4.97 -14.22 22.97
N ASP A 94 -5.05 -14.93 24.10
CA ASP A 94 -5.51 -14.39 25.40
C ASP A 94 -4.41 -13.67 26.19
N ALA A 95 -3.15 -13.66 25.71
CA ALA A 95 -2.09 -12.98 26.42
C ALA A 95 -2.27 -11.46 26.34
N THR A 96 -2.17 -10.78 27.48
CA THR A 96 -2.25 -9.32 27.59
C THR A 96 -0.90 -8.63 27.49
N GLU A 97 0.19 -9.41 27.62
CA GLU A 97 1.56 -8.93 27.54
C GLU A 97 2.51 -10.01 27.00
N SER A 98 3.69 -9.60 26.57
CA SER A 98 4.78 -10.50 26.19
C SER A 98 5.47 -11.10 27.43
N LEU A 99 6.35 -12.10 27.21
CA LEU A 99 7.21 -12.66 28.27
C LEU A 99 8.11 -11.61 28.93
N MET A 100 8.40 -10.51 28.24
CA MET A 100 9.17 -9.38 28.74
C MET A 100 8.28 -8.31 29.38
N GLN A 101 7.03 -8.64 29.68
CA GLN A 101 6.04 -7.74 30.30
C GLN A 101 5.75 -6.47 29.46
N MET A 102 5.89 -6.58 28.15
CA MET A 102 5.47 -5.51 27.26
C MET A 102 3.97 -5.68 26.95
N PRO A 103 3.13 -4.66 27.18
CA PRO A 103 1.69 -4.76 26.89
C PRO A 103 1.42 -5.11 25.44
N LYS A 104 0.42 -5.97 25.22
CA LYS A 104 -0.06 -6.30 23.88
C LYS A 104 -0.97 -5.18 23.38
N GLY A 105 -0.67 -4.69 22.17
CA GLY A 105 -1.53 -3.72 21.47
C GLY A 105 -2.75 -4.38 20.84
N VAL A 106 -3.78 -3.59 20.59
CA VAL A 106 -4.92 -4.03 19.79
C VAL A 106 -4.46 -4.25 18.35
N SER A 107 -4.80 -5.39 17.76
CA SER A 107 -4.49 -5.77 16.39
C SER A 107 -5.78 -5.76 15.58
N LEU A 108 -5.91 -4.79 14.65
CA LEU A 108 -7.15 -4.59 13.87
C LEU A 108 -7.39 -5.69 12.83
N TYR A 109 -6.31 -6.32 12.32
CA TYR A 109 -6.41 -7.27 11.20
C TYR A 109 -6.32 -8.74 11.65
N GLY A 110 -6.09 -8.98 12.96
CA GLY A 110 -5.86 -10.33 13.49
C GLY A 110 -4.51 -10.92 13.12
N GLY A 111 -4.27 -12.16 13.53
CA GLY A 111 -3.03 -12.87 13.26
C GLY A 111 -2.92 -13.38 11.82
N LEU A 112 -1.70 -13.66 11.42
CA LEU A 112 -1.39 -14.06 10.06
C LEU A 112 -2.11 -15.34 9.58
N PRO A 113 -2.25 -16.40 10.40
CA PRO A 113 -2.96 -17.61 9.97
C PRO A 113 -4.40 -17.36 9.53
N ALA A 114 -5.15 -16.54 10.28
CA ALA A 114 -6.51 -16.15 9.92
C ALA A 114 -6.53 -15.30 8.64
N GLN A 115 -5.63 -14.33 8.53
CA GLN A 115 -5.52 -13.48 7.36
C GLN A 115 -5.16 -14.25 6.08
N LEU A 116 -4.32 -15.29 6.14
CA LEU A 116 -3.95 -16.09 4.97
C LEU A 116 -5.13 -16.92 4.45
N GLY A 117 -6.13 -17.21 5.28
CA GLY A 117 -7.38 -17.86 4.89
C GLY A 117 -8.45 -16.94 4.29
N ASP A 118 -8.25 -15.62 4.34
CA ASP A 118 -9.20 -14.61 3.88
C ASP A 118 -8.60 -13.74 2.75
N GLU A 119 -9.14 -13.87 1.54
CA GLU A 119 -8.70 -13.09 0.36
C GLU A 119 -8.87 -11.58 0.53
N GLY A 120 -9.84 -11.13 1.35
CA GLY A 120 -10.09 -9.73 1.68
C GLY A 120 -9.15 -9.16 2.75
N SER A 121 -8.32 -10.00 3.37
CA SER A 121 -7.42 -9.58 4.44
C SER A 121 -6.30 -8.67 3.97
N PHE A 122 -5.70 -7.92 4.91
CA PHE A 122 -4.54 -7.08 4.63
C PHE A 122 -3.36 -7.90 4.09
N ALA A 123 -3.03 -9.03 4.71
CA ALA A 123 -1.89 -9.85 4.34
C ALA A 123 -2.03 -10.46 2.93
N ARG A 124 -3.25 -10.95 2.57
CA ARG A 124 -3.50 -11.50 1.22
C ARG A 124 -3.43 -10.43 0.14
N ARG A 125 -4.05 -9.28 0.38
CA ARG A 125 -4.00 -8.15 -0.56
C ARG A 125 -2.58 -7.59 -0.71
N LEU A 126 -1.81 -7.51 0.38
CA LEU A 126 -0.39 -7.14 0.33
C LEU A 126 0.44 -8.18 -0.45
N ALA A 127 0.21 -9.48 -0.22
CA ALA A 127 0.89 -10.54 -0.95
C ALA A 127 0.70 -10.38 -2.47
N ARG A 128 -0.53 -10.07 -2.91
CA ARG A 128 -0.83 -9.81 -4.33
C ARG A 128 -0.06 -8.60 -4.88
N ILE A 129 0.08 -7.53 -4.09
CA ILE A 129 0.90 -6.37 -4.49
C ILE A 129 2.37 -6.80 -4.67
N LEU A 130 2.90 -7.61 -3.76
CA LEU A 130 4.29 -8.09 -3.81
C LEU A 130 4.51 -9.10 -4.95
N GLU A 131 3.50 -9.89 -5.31
CA GLU A 131 3.53 -10.77 -6.50
C GLU A 131 3.65 -9.95 -7.78
N VAL A 132 2.85 -8.89 -7.94
CA VAL A 132 2.96 -7.95 -9.07
C VAL A 132 4.34 -7.29 -9.08
N ARG A 133 4.80 -6.77 -7.93
CA ARG A 133 6.14 -6.20 -7.80
C ARG A 133 7.24 -7.16 -8.29
N LYS A 134 7.16 -8.43 -7.90
CA LYS A 134 8.11 -9.48 -8.29
C LYS A 134 7.97 -9.83 -9.77
N ARG A 135 6.73 -10.03 -10.23
CA ARG A 135 6.40 -10.44 -11.60
C ARG A 135 7.00 -9.48 -12.63
N TYR A 136 6.87 -8.19 -12.41
CA TYR A 136 7.32 -7.15 -13.34
C TYR A 136 8.70 -6.55 -13.01
N GLY A 137 9.37 -7.05 -11.97
CA GLY A 137 10.72 -6.59 -11.61
C GLY A 137 10.78 -5.14 -11.16
N ILE A 138 9.71 -4.60 -10.56
CA ILE A 138 9.59 -3.18 -10.15
C ILE A 138 10.74 -2.73 -9.27
N ALA A 139 11.29 -3.62 -8.44
CA ALA A 139 12.40 -3.31 -7.53
C ALA A 139 13.64 -2.74 -8.23
N THR A 140 13.89 -3.11 -9.48
CA THR A 140 15.06 -2.70 -10.27
C THR A 140 14.75 -1.63 -11.30
N GLY A 141 13.52 -1.10 -11.32
CA GLY A 141 13.12 -0.01 -12.19
C GLY A 141 13.80 1.31 -11.87
N VAL A 142 13.54 2.31 -12.69
CA VAL A 142 14.03 3.68 -12.52
C VAL A 142 12.85 4.63 -12.60
N GLN A 143 12.74 5.57 -11.67
CA GLN A 143 11.72 6.61 -11.76
C GLN A 143 12.04 7.58 -12.90
N LEU A 144 11.10 7.73 -13.82
CA LEU A 144 11.22 8.64 -14.96
C LEU A 144 10.56 10.00 -14.67
N ASP A 145 9.35 9.96 -14.09
CA ASP A 145 8.53 11.16 -13.93
C ASP A 145 7.57 11.05 -12.74
N VAL A 146 7.17 12.20 -12.21
CA VAL A 146 6.03 12.39 -11.30
C VAL A 146 5.17 13.49 -11.92
N PRO A 147 4.37 13.15 -12.92
CA PRO A 147 3.68 14.15 -13.72
C PRO A 147 2.60 14.88 -12.91
N PRO A 148 2.32 16.14 -13.24
CA PRO A 148 1.18 16.84 -12.67
C PRO A 148 -0.12 16.16 -13.11
N VAL A 149 -1.09 16.15 -12.20
CA VAL A 149 -2.42 15.58 -12.43
C VAL A 149 -3.49 16.64 -12.26
N SER A 150 -4.61 16.48 -12.93
CA SER A 150 -5.72 17.45 -12.85
C SER A 150 -6.46 17.42 -11.50
N ASN A 151 -6.32 16.36 -10.72
CA ASN A 151 -6.95 16.18 -9.42
C ASN A 151 -5.90 16.11 -8.30
N LYS A 152 -5.94 17.03 -7.34
CA LYS A 152 -4.96 17.16 -6.24
C LYS A 152 -4.94 16.00 -5.25
N ALA A 153 -5.99 15.17 -5.22
CA ALA A 153 -6.04 13.97 -4.39
C ALA A 153 -5.23 12.80 -4.97
N MET A 154 -4.81 12.91 -6.24
CA MET A 154 -4.09 11.87 -6.94
C MET A 154 -2.58 12.12 -6.92
N LEU A 155 -1.82 11.03 -6.85
CA LEU A 155 -0.39 11.00 -7.13
C LEU A 155 -0.16 10.01 -8.29
N VAL A 156 0.67 10.42 -9.25
CA VAL A 156 1.09 9.56 -10.36
C VAL A 156 2.60 9.47 -10.39
N MET A 157 3.10 8.27 -10.63
CA MET A 157 4.53 7.99 -10.81
C MET A 157 4.71 7.17 -12.09
N VAL A 158 5.71 7.53 -12.88
CA VAL A 158 6.11 6.80 -14.09
C VAL A 158 7.49 6.20 -13.85
N HIS A 159 7.62 4.91 -14.09
CA HIS A 159 8.87 4.18 -13.92
C HIS A 159 9.23 3.42 -15.20
N GLN A 160 10.52 3.39 -15.54
CA GLN A 160 11.07 2.45 -16.51
C GLN A 160 11.32 1.12 -15.81
N LEU A 161 10.74 0.06 -16.30
CA LEU A 161 11.10 -1.32 -15.99
C LEU A 161 12.11 -1.85 -17.02
N SER A 162 12.49 -3.13 -16.92
CA SER A 162 13.46 -3.71 -17.89
C SER A 162 12.97 -3.66 -19.33
N ASP A 163 11.69 -3.95 -19.54
CA ASP A 163 11.14 -4.19 -20.88
C ASP A 163 9.91 -3.31 -21.20
N ALA A 164 9.45 -2.49 -20.25
CA ALA A 164 8.27 -1.65 -20.43
C ALA A 164 8.27 -0.48 -19.46
N GLU A 165 7.33 0.43 -19.60
CA GLU A 165 7.04 1.48 -18.62
C GLU A 165 5.88 1.08 -17.72
N GLN A 166 5.96 1.54 -16.46
CA GLN A 166 4.92 1.40 -15.45
C GLN A 166 4.38 2.76 -15.07
N ILE A 167 3.06 2.87 -14.98
CA ILE A 167 2.39 4.03 -14.38
C ILE A 167 1.68 3.57 -13.12
N THR A 168 2.01 4.16 -11.96
CA THR A 168 1.26 3.94 -10.72
C THR A 168 0.43 5.18 -10.41
N VAL A 169 -0.87 5.00 -10.24
CA VAL A 169 -1.83 6.06 -9.91
C VAL A 169 -2.45 5.73 -8.55
N LEU A 170 -2.42 6.70 -7.63
CA LEU A 170 -2.92 6.53 -6.26
C LEU A 170 -3.90 7.66 -5.92
N ASN A 171 -5.01 7.32 -5.26
CA ASN A 171 -5.97 8.26 -4.71
C ASN A 171 -5.83 8.29 -3.17
N PHE A 172 -5.30 9.39 -2.64
CA PHE A 172 -5.14 9.57 -1.18
C PHE A 172 -6.38 10.13 -0.48
N SER A 173 -7.49 10.33 -1.20
CA SER A 173 -8.73 10.79 -0.59
C SER A 173 -9.68 9.64 -0.23
N GLY A 174 -10.61 9.92 0.68
CA GLY A 174 -11.71 9.03 1.01
C GLY A 174 -12.89 9.11 0.03
N GLU A 175 -12.73 9.79 -1.12
CA GLU A 175 -13.75 9.97 -2.14
C GLU A 175 -13.31 9.34 -3.47
N GLU A 176 -14.29 9.04 -4.31
CA GLU A 176 -13.99 8.66 -5.70
C GLU A 176 -13.46 9.90 -6.45
N VAL A 177 -12.41 9.67 -7.24
CA VAL A 177 -11.79 10.73 -8.04
C VAL A 177 -11.63 10.30 -9.51
N SER A 178 -11.75 11.29 -10.38
CA SER A 178 -11.36 11.14 -11.79
C SER A 178 -10.35 12.23 -12.14
N GLY A 179 -9.41 11.92 -13.01
CA GLY A 179 -8.39 12.87 -13.43
C GLY A 179 -7.75 12.49 -14.75
N GLY A 180 -7.19 13.49 -15.44
CA GLY A 180 -6.31 13.32 -16.58
C GLY A 180 -4.85 13.28 -16.10
N VAL A 181 -4.11 12.33 -16.61
CA VAL A 181 -2.66 12.19 -16.42
C VAL A 181 -2.00 12.55 -17.74
N ARG A 182 -0.97 13.38 -17.70
CA ARG A 182 -0.16 13.72 -18.87
C ARG A 182 1.31 13.63 -18.54
N SER A 183 2.07 12.89 -19.37
CA SER A 183 3.52 12.80 -19.24
C SER A 183 4.15 12.71 -20.64
N GLU A 184 5.24 13.44 -20.86
CA GLU A 184 6.01 13.37 -22.11
C GLU A 184 6.82 12.07 -22.25
N GLN A 185 6.84 11.24 -21.19
CA GLN A 185 7.43 9.90 -21.23
C GLN A 185 6.50 8.90 -21.96
N LEU A 186 5.21 9.19 -22.04
CA LEU A 186 4.23 8.29 -22.69
C LEU A 186 4.24 8.45 -24.21
N VAL A 187 4.09 7.35 -24.93
CA VAL A 187 4.01 7.34 -26.38
C VAL A 187 2.54 7.32 -26.81
N PRO A 188 2.07 8.25 -27.66
CA PRO A 188 0.72 8.22 -28.19
C PRO A 188 0.39 6.91 -28.90
N GLY A 189 -0.83 6.39 -28.65
CA GLY A 189 -1.27 5.10 -29.16
C GLY A 189 -0.85 3.90 -28.34
N SER A 190 -0.06 4.11 -27.26
CA SER A 190 0.26 3.02 -26.31
C SER A 190 -0.98 2.53 -25.58
N VAL A 191 -1.08 1.21 -25.41
CA VAL A 191 -2.14 0.55 -24.67
C VAL A 191 -1.74 0.47 -23.21
N LEU A 192 -2.68 0.76 -22.31
CA LEU A 192 -2.53 0.68 -20.87
C LEU A 192 -3.16 -0.61 -20.35
N VAL A 193 -2.37 -1.47 -19.74
CA VAL A 193 -2.79 -2.77 -19.19
C VAL A 193 -2.68 -2.76 -17.68
N ASP A 194 -3.74 -3.12 -16.97
CA ASP A 194 -3.72 -3.25 -15.52
C ASP A 194 -2.83 -4.44 -15.13
N MET A 195 -1.79 -4.18 -14.31
CA MET A 195 -0.79 -5.18 -13.93
C MET A 195 -1.33 -6.25 -12.95
N PHE A 196 -2.51 -6.04 -12.38
CA PHE A 196 -3.17 -6.98 -11.46
C PHE A 196 -4.16 -7.90 -12.16
N THR A 197 -4.77 -7.46 -13.26
CA THR A 197 -5.81 -8.21 -13.98
C THR A 197 -5.40 -8.63 -15.39
N ASP A 198 -4.32 -8.06 -15.92
CA ASP A 198 -3.87 -8.18 -17.32
C ASP A 198 -4.92 -7.66 -18.34
N GLU A 199 -5.87 -6.81 -17.91
CA GLU A 199 -6.90 -6.22 -18.76
C GLU A 199 -6.46 -4.89 -19.35
N GLU A 200 -6.82 -4.63 -20.59
CA GLU A 200 -6.66 -3.32 -21.23
C GLU A 200 -7.63 -2.32 -20.59
N VAL A 201 -7.11 -1.20 -20.09
CA VAL A 201 -7.90 -0.20 -19.35
C VAL A 201 -7.91 1.17 -20.03
N GLY A 202 -7.18 1.36 -21.10
CA GLY A 202 -7.14 2.61 -21.84
C GLY A 202 -6.03 2.70 -22.86
N VAL A 203 -5.98 3.85 -23.55
CA VAL A 203 -4.97 4.18 -24.56
C VAL A 203 -4.47 5.59 -24.29
N VAL A 204 -3.18 5.82 -24.52
CA VAL A 204 -2.57 7.15 -24.48
C VAL A 204 -2.97 7.92 -25.73
N ASP A 205 -3.53 9.10 -25.55
CA ASP A 205 -3.97 9.96 -26.68
C ASP A 205 -2.81 10.73 -27.32
N ASP A 206 -3.13 11.47 -28.42
CA ASP A 206 -2.15 12.29 -29.17
C ASP A 206 -1.57 13.46 -28.36
N LEU A 207 -2.11 13.75 -27.18
CA LEU A 207 -1.63 14.78 -26.24
C LEU A 207 -0.77 14.18 -25.12
N TYR A 208 -0.31 12.94 -25.25
CA TYR A 208 0.47 12.21 -24.25
C TYR A 208 -0.29 12.02 -22.95
N SER A 209 -1.60 11.83 -23.02
CA SER A 209 -2.45 11.80 -21.84
C SER A 209 -3.46 10.64 -21.88
N PHE A 210 -4.00 10.32 -20.70
CA PHE A 210 -5.10 9.38 -20.53
C PHE A 210 -5.95 9.77 -19.32
N GLY A 211 -7.21 9.34 -19.34
CA GLY A 211 -8.12 9.50 -18.21
C GLY A 211 -8.07 8.31 -17.27
N VAL A 212 -8.19 8.56 -15.96
CA VAL A 212 -8.27 7.51 -14.96
C VAL A 212 -9.31 7.84 -13.89
N ARG A 213 -10.00 6.80 -13.40
CA ARG A 213 -10.95 6.88 -12.28
C ARG A 213 -10.52 5.90 -11.20
N LEU A 214 -10.54 6.36 -9.94
CA LEU A 214 -10.18 5.62 -8.75
C LEU A 214 -11.24 5.82 -7.67
N GLY A 215 -11.61 4.74 -6.99
CA GLY A 215 -12.41 4.78 -5.77
C GLY A 215 -11.63 5.35 -4.59
N PRO A 216 -12.27 5.45 -3.40
CA PRO A 216 -11.64 5.89 -2.17
C PRO A 216 -10.41 5.04 -1.82
N HIS A 217 -9.27 5.68 -1.56
CA HIS A 217 -8.00 5.01 -1.22
C HIS A 217 -7.61 3.88 -2.19
N GLU A 218 -8.04 3.97 -3.45
CA GLU A 218 -7.69 3.02 -4.50
C GLU A 218 -6.38 3.40 -5.18
N PHE A 219 -5.70 2.40 -5.73
CA PHE A 219 -4.55 2.56 -6.62
C PHE A 219 -4.69 1.65 -7.83
N LYS A 220 -4.02 2.04 -8.92
CA LYS A 220 -3.80 1.22 -10.11
C LYS A 220 -2.33 1.24 -10.48
N SER A 221 -1.84 0.12 -10.98
CA SER A 221 -0.51 0.02 -11.59
C SER A 221 -0.70 -0.49 -13.01
N LEU A 222 -0.31 0.33 -13.97
CA LEU A 222 -0.55 0.11 -15.38
C LEU A 222 0.78 -0.15 -16.09
N LEU A 223 0.82 -1.20 -16.91
CA LEU A 223 1.90 -1.43 -17.87
C LEU A 223 1.59 -0.66 -19.13
N VAL A 224 2.59 0.03 -19.68
CA VAL A 224 2.48 0.75 -20.96
C VAL A 224 3.05 -0.13 -22.05
N LEU A 225 2.24 -0.49 -23.02
CA LEU A 225 2.64 -1.23 -24.23
C LEU A 225 2.66 -0.25 -25.41
N CYS A 226 3.83 -0.02 -25.97
CA CYS A 226 3.98 0.83 -27.15
C CYS A 226 3.24 0.26 -28.36
N PRO A 227 2.90 1.08 -29.37
CA PRO A 227 2.22 0.59 -30.57
C PRO A 227 2.98 -0.56 -31.23
N GLY A 228 2.31 -1.70 -31.41
CA GLY A 228 2.89 -2.93 -31.95
C GLY A 228 3.41 -3.92 -30.90
N GLU A 229 3.56 -3.50 -29.64
CA GLU A 229 3.96 -4.39 -28.55
C GLU A 229 2.78 -5.18 -28.01
N HIS A 230 3.07 -6.40 -27.56
CA HIS A 230 2.10 -7.30 -26.94
C HIS A 230 2.63 -7.91 -25.65
N LEU A 231 1.77 -8.01 -24.63
CA LEU A 231 2.09 -8.70 -23.39
C LEU A 231 2.16 -10.21 -23.64
N VAL A 232 3.34 -10.81 -23.48
CA VAL A 232 3.52 -12.25 -23.54
C VAL A 232 3.59 -12.82 -22.12
N ASN A 233 2.53 -13.52 -21.74
CA ASN A 233 2.51 -14.26 -20.50
C ASN A 233 3.22 -15.61 -20.66
N HIS A 234 4.39 -15.76 -20.07
CA HIS A 234 5.06 -17.05 -19.99
C HIS A 234 4.36 -17.94 -18.96
N SER A 235 3.81 -19.09 -19.41
CA SER A 235 3.17 -20.05 -18.52
C SER A 235 4.13 -20.49 -17.41
N ALA A 236 3.60 -20.51 -16.16
CA ALA A 236 4.23 -21.04 -14.95
C ALA A 236 5.60 -20.47 -14.57
N GLY A 237 5.62 -19.25 -14.03
CA GLY A 237 6.75 -18.72 -13.23
C GLY A 237 7.78 -17.87 -13.96
N GLY A 238 7.62 -17.66 -15.26
CA GLY A 238 8.43 -16.69 -16.02
C GLY A 238 7.93 -15.26 -15.82
N ARG A 239 8.82 -14.27 -15.94
CA ARG A 239 8.41 -12.85 -16.04
C ARG A 239 7.65 -12.66 -17.35
N PRO A 240 6.54 -11.91 -17.37
CA PRO A 240 5.95 -11.47 -18.63
C PRO A 240 6.99 -10.62 -19.36
N SER A 241 7.08 -10.76 -20.66
CA SER A 241 7.91 -9.91 -21.52
C SER A 241 7.04 -9.16 -22.50
N VAL A 242 7.46 -7.96 -22.86
CA VAL A 242 6.88 -7.20 -23.96
C VAL A 242 7.61 -7.62 -25.24
N ARG A 243 6.90 -7.84 -26.33
CA ARG A 243 7.45 -8.14 -27.65
C ARG A 243 6.83 -7.22 -28.70
N ASP A 244 7.66 -6.87 -29.68
CA ASP A 244 7.27 -6.18 -30.91
C ASP A 244 6.40 -7.07 -31.80
#